data_5164555f880bac5f7f3e81d724cb2c71
#
_entry.id   5164555f880bac5f7f3e81d724cb2c71
#
_cell.length_a   1.000
_cell.length_b   1.000
_cell.length_c   1.000
_cell.angle_alpha   90.00
_cell.angle_beta   90.00
_cell.angle_gamma   90.00
#
_symmetry.space_group_name_H-M   'P 1'
#
loop_
_entity.id
_entity.type
_entity.pdbx_description
1 polymer ?
#
loop_
_entity_poly.entity_id
_entity_poly.type
_entity_poly.pdbx_seq_one_letter_code
_entity_poly.pdbx_strand_id
1 'polypeptide(L)'
;AETALTTVNKMRVRTLAEGGDKRAAMVAAVIEDPAKMLSTILIGNNIVNLSASSLMTTLTLRVFGNAAVGVAPGVLTLLILVLGEITPKTMSTLYAEKISFAYAGVIHVLMVVLTPVIFIVNKLSMAVLFLLRVDPNKKQDPITEDELRTIVEVSHEEGVIESEEKKMIN
;
A
#
# COMPACT_ATOMS: atom_id res chain seq x y z
N ALA A 1 4.63 -6.27 -1.94
CA ALA A 1 3.83 -6.43 -0.73
C ALA A 1 2.64 -5.48 -0.69
N GLU A 2 2.86 -4.15 -0.85
CA GLU A 2 1.80 -3.13 -0.82
C GLU A 2 0.61 -3.49 -1.72
N THR A 3 0.86 -3.60 -3.02
CA THR A 3 -0.18 -3.92 -4.02
C THR A 3 -0.91 -5.23 -3.70
N ALA A 4 -0.20 -6.26 -3.25
CA ALA A 4 -0.81 -7.52 -2.89
C ALA A 4 -1.76 -7.38 -1.69
N LEU A 5 -1.32 -6.72 -0.62
CA LEU A 5 -2.12 -6.53 0.60
C LEU A 5 -3.33 -5.60 0.41
N THR A 6 -3.24 -4.64 -0.53
CA THR A 6 -4.37 -3.76 -0.85
C THR A 6 -5.37 -4.41 -1.81
N THR A 7 -4.91 -5.31 -2.69
CA THR A 7 -5.74 -5.96 -3.71
C THR A 7 -6.34 -7.29 -3.24
N VAL A 8 -5.78 -7.90 -2.17
CA VAL A 8 -6.26 -9.19 -1.68
C VAL A 8 -7.73 -9.14 -1.28
N ASN A 9 -8.48 -10.20 -1.58
CA ASN A 9 -9.88 -10.30 -1.20
C ASN A 9 -10.03 -10.44 0.33
N LYS A 10 -10.41 -9.34 0.98
CA LYS A 10 -10.54 -9.23 2.44
C LYS A 10 -11.54 -10.23 3.02
N MET A 11 -12.65 -10.50 2.32
CA MET A 11 -13.66 -11.47 2.75
C MET A 11 -13.08 -12.88 2.79
N ARG A 12 -12.39 -13.27 1.73
CA ARG A 12 -11.74 -14.59 1.65
C ARG A 12 -10.66 -14.77 2.71
N VAL A 13 -9.83 -13.75 2.94
CA VAL A 13 -8.81 -13.76 4.00
C VAL A 13 -9.47 -13.97 5.38
N ARG A 14 -10.57 -13.26 5.65
CA ARG A 14 -11.30 -13.37 6.91
C ARG A 14 -11.87 -14.77 7.09
N THR A 15 -12.54 -15.33 6.08
CA THR A 15 -13.09 -16.69 6.13
C THR A 15 -12.01 -17.75 6.40
N LEU A 16 -10.85 -17.64 5.75
CA LEU A 16 -9.71 -18.55 5.97
C LEU A 16 -9.12 -18.39 7.38
N ALA A 17 -9.05 -17.17 7.90
CA ALA A 17 -8.58 -16.89 9.26
C ALA A 17 -9.53 -17.50 10.31
N GLU A 18 -10.84 -17.36 10.13
CA GLU A 18 -11.88 -17.98 10.98
C GLU A 18 -11.83 -19.50 10.89
N GLY A 19 -11.44 -20.06 9.73
CA GLY A 19 -11.17 -21.49 9.53
C GLY A 19 -9.89 -22.02 10.18
N GLY A 20 -9.12 -21.15 10.89
CA GLY A 20 -7.94 -21.54 11.64
C GLY A 20 -6.61 -21.44 10.88
N ASP A 21 -6.60 -20.88 9.67
CA ASP A 21 -5.35 -20.64 8.93
C ASP A 21 -4.56 -19.48 9.56
N LYS A 22 -3.42 -19.82 10.17
CA LYS A 22 -2.53 -18.85 10.85
C LYS A 22 -1.96 -17.79 9.89
N ARG A 23 -1.74 -18.12 8.63
CA ARG A 23 -1.23 -17.18 7.65
C ARG A 23 -2.32 -16.19 7.24
N ALA A 24 -3.54 -16.66 7.05
CA ALA A 24 -4.69 -15.81 6.80
C ALA A 24 -4.98 -14.88 7.99
N ALA A 25 -4.87 -15.38 9.21
CA ALA A 25 -4.99 -14.57 10.43
C ALA A 25 -3.94 -13.46 10.49
N MET A 26 -2.70 -13.75 10.08
CA MET A 26 -1.63 -12.75 10.00
C MET A 26 -1.92 -11.68 8.93
N VAL A 27 -2.40 -12.08 7.75
CA VAL A 27 -2.82 -11.13 6.71
C VAL A 27 -3.97 -10.27 7.22
N ALA A 28 -4.98 -10.88 7.87
CA ALA A 28 -6.11 -10.16 8.45
C ALA A 28 -5.65 -9.08 9.43
N ALA A 29 -4.74 -9.42 10.35
CA ALA A 29 -4.19 -8.47 11.32
C ALA A 29 -3.43 -7.30 10.66
N VAL A 30 -2.71 -7.57 9.56
CA VAL A 30 -1.97 -6.53 8.83
C VAL A 30 -2.92 -5.58 8.09
N ILE A 31 -3.98 -6.09 7.47
CA ILE A 31 -4.94 -5.27 6.71
C ILE A 31 -6.01 -4.61 7.58
N GLU A 32 -6.06 -4.91 8.86
CA GLU A 32 -6.99 -4.31 9.83
C GLU A 32 -6.72 -2.81 10.01
N ASP A 33 -5.45 -2.41 10.00
CA ASP A 33 -5.03 -1.00 10.04
C ASP A 33 -4.31 -0.62 8.73
N PRO A 34 -5.05 -0.25 7.67
CA PRO A 34 -4.48 0.07 6.37
C PRO A 34 -3.55 1.28 6.42
N ALA A 35 -3.84 2.27 7.25
CA ALA A 35 -3.03 3.47 7.36
C ALA A 35 -1.64 3.16 7.94
N LYS A 36 -1.60 2.37 9.00
CA LYS A 36 -0.34 1.91 9.61
C LYS A 36 0.42 0.98 8.67
N MET A 37 -0.26 0.07 8.01
CA MET A 37 0.33 -0.83 7.01
C MET A 37 1.01 -0.05 5.89
N LEU A 38 0.30 0.88 5.26
CA LEU A 38 0.83 1.70 4.15
C LEU A 38 2.00 2.57 4.61
N SER A 39 1.89 3.23 5.77
CA SER A 39 2.98 4.02 6.35
C SER A 39 4.21 3.17 6.62
N THR A 40 4.04 1.95 7.13
CA THR A 40 5.13 1.00 7.38
C THR A 40 5.86 0.65 6.08
N ILE A 41 5.10 0.29 5.05
CA ILE A 41 5.67 -0.10 3.75
C ILE A 41 6.37 1.08 3.09
N LEU A 42 5.76 2.27 3.14
CA LEU A 42 6.34 3.50 2.59
C LEU A 42 7.68 3.85 3.27
N ILE A 43 7.72 3.85 4.60
CA ILE A 43 8.93 4.14 5.35
C ILE A 43 10.00 3.08 5.07
N GLY A 44 9.63 1.79 5.11
CA GLY A 44 10.55 0.69 4.81
C GLY A 44 11.14 0.79 3.40
N ASN A 45 10.31 1.06 2.39
CA ASN A 45 10.75 1.22 1.01
C ASN A 45 11.72 2.40 0.85
N ASN A 46 11.42 3.53 1.47
CA ASN A 46 12.31 4.70 1.45
C ASN A 46 13.66 4.43 2.11
N ILE A 47 13.67 3.75 3.26
CA ILE A 47 14.93 3.37 3.94
C ILE A 47 15.77 2.48 3.03
N VAL A 48 15.18 1.46 2.40
CA VAL A 48 15.90 0.55 1.51
C VAL A 48 16.43 1.29 0.28
N ASN A 49 15.62 2.11 -0.37
CA ASN A 49 16.02 2.85 -1.57
C ASN A 49 17.16 3.85 -1.29
N LEU A 50 17.06 4.61 -0.20
CA LEU A 50 18.12 5.54 0.21
C LEU A 50 19.42 4.80 0.58
N SER A 51 19.32 3.68 1.29
CA SER A 51 20.46 2.86 1.65
C SER A 51 21.14 2.26 0.40
N ALA A 52 20.36 1.72 -0.53
CA ALA A 52 20.86 1.18 -1.79
C ALA A 52 21.56 2.25 -2.63
N SER A 53 20.98 3.44 -2.73
CA SER A 53 21.57 4.58 -3.46
C SER A 53 22.89 5.04 -2.83
N SER A 54 22.95 5.14 -1.50
CA SER A 54 24.15 5.52 -0.76
C SER A 54 25.30 4.49 -0.94
N LEU A 55 24.96 3.21 -0.81
CA LEU A 55 25.92 2.12 -1.03
C LEU A 55 26.45 2.12 -2.46
N MET A 56 25.56 2.29 -3.45
CA MET A 56 25.94 2.34 -4.86
C MET A 56 26.89 3.51 -5.16
N THR A 57 26.57 4.69 -4.62
CA THR A 57 27.44 5.86 -4.77
C THR A 57 28.82 5.60 -4.19
N THR A 58 28.89 5.03 -2.99
CA THR A 58 30.16 4.69 -2.32
C THR A 58 30.96 3.66 -3.10
N LEU A 59 30.31 2.62 -3.60
CA LEU A 59 30.94 1.59 -4.42
C LEU A 59 31.45 2.16 -5.74
N THR A 60 30.66 3.00 -6.40
CA THR A 60 31.03 3.64 -7.66
C THR A 60 32.25 4.53 -7.49
N LEU A 61 32.32 5.33 -6.43
CA LEU A 61 33.48 6.14 -6.09
C LEU A 61 34.76 5.31 -5.90
N ARG A 62 34.64 4.18 -5.21
CA ARG A 62 35.77 3.29 -4.93
C ARG A 62 36.29 2.55 -6.17
N VAL A 63 35.39 2.12 -7.06
CA VAL A 63 35.75 1.27 -8.22
C VAL A 63 36.04 2.07 -9.46
N PHE A 64 35.27 3.12 -9.75
CA PHE A 64 35.31 3.85 -11.02
C PHE A 64 35.78 5.33 -10.86
N GLY A 65 35.97 5.77 -9.63
CA GLY A 65 36.36 7.16 -9.35
C GLY A 65 35.23 8.17 -9.58
N ASN A 66 35.59 9.46 -9.54
CA ASN A 66 34.62 10.56 -9.59
C ASN A 66 33.85 10.67 -10.91
N ALA A 67 34.41 10.21 -12.03
CA ALA A 67 33.80 10.37 -13.36
C ALA A 67 32.47 9.58 -13.50
N ALA A 68 32.32 8.45 -12.79
CA ALA A 68 31.17 7.60 -12.88
C ALA A 68 30.03 7.96 -11.89
N VAL A 69 30.29 8.84 -10.93
CA VAL A 69 29.32 9.20 -9.85
C VAL A 69 28.06 9.84 -10.41
N GLY A 70 28.17 10.58 -11.52
CA GLY A 70 26.99 11.19 -12.16
C GLY A 70 26.09 10.21 -12.91
N VAL A 71 26.64 9.08 -13.39
CA VAL A 71 25.90 8.09 -14.20
C VAL A 71 25.34 6.95 -13.35
N ALA A 72 26.07 6.52 -12.33
CA ALA A 72 25.70 5.37 -11.50
C ALA A 72 24.32 5.49 -10.82
N PRO A 73 23.92 6.63 -10.26
CA PRO A 73 22.56 6.77 -9.71
C PRO A 73 21.46 6.60 -10.75
N GLY A 74 21.69 7.07 -11.99
CA GLY A 74 20.74 6.92 -13.09
C GLY A 74 20.54 5.45 -13.48
N VAL A 75 21.62 4.70 -13.63
CA VAL A 75 21.57 3.25 -13.92
C VAL A 75 20.90 2.50 -12.77
N LEU A 76 21.24 2.82 -11.53
CA LEU A 76 20.62 2.21 -10.35
C LEU A 76 19.12 2.50 -10.30
N THR A 77 18.71 3.74 -10.57
CA THR A 77 17.29 4.12 -10.60
C THR A 77 16.52 3.29 -11.62
N LEU A 78 17.05 3.09 -12.84
CA LEU A 78 16.41 2.25 -13.84
C LEU A 78 16.30 0.78 -13.39
N LEU A 79 17.35 0.24 -12.77
CA LEU A 79 17.33 -1.13 -12.25
C LEU A 79 16.31 -1.29 -11.13
N ILE A 80 16.26 -0.37 -10.16
CA ILE A 80 15.29 -0.39 -9.09
C ILE A 80 13.87 -0.23 -9.65
N LEU A 81 13.66 0.69 -10.60
CA LEU A 81 12.35 0.92 -11.19
C LEU A 81 11.81 -0.35 -11.89
N VAL A 82 12.62 -0.99 -12.73
CA VAL A 82 12.19 -2.16 -13.50
C VAL A 82 12.09 -3.41 -12.62
N LEU A 83 13.17 -3.74 -11.89
CA LEU A 83 13.27 -5.01 -11.15
C LEU A 83 12.68 -4.93 -9.74
N GLY A 84 12.77 -3.78 -9.09
CA GLY A 84 12.34 -3.57 -7.72
C GLY A 84 10.93 -3.01 -7.59
N GLU A 85 10.42 -2.31 -8.59
CA GLU A 85 9.13 -1.62 -8.49
C GLU A 85 8.09 -2.12 -9.50
N ILE A 86 8.30 -1.93 -10.80
CA ILE A 86 7.28 -2.21 -11.82
C ILE A 86 6.99 -3.71 -11.90
N THR A 87 8.01 -4.53 -12.07
CA THR A 87 7.85 -5.99 -12.23
C THR A 87 7.23 -6.63 -10.98
N PRO A 88 7.71 -6.37 -9.75
CA PRO A 88 7.09 -6.92 -8.55
C PRO A 88 5.66 -6.41 -8.30
N LYS A 89 5.32 -5.16 -8.66
CA LYS A 89 3.96 -4.63 -8.55
C LYS A 89 3.00 -5.39 -9.48
N THR A 90 3.38 -5.59 -10.74
CA THR A 90 2.58 -6.36 -11.70
C THR A 90 2.36 -7.80 -11.23
N MET A 91 3.41 -8.47 -10.76
CA MET A 91 3.28 -9.81 -10.19
C MET A 91 2.40 -9.82 -8.93
N SER A 92 2.48 -8.79 -8.11
CA SER A 92 1.68 -8.67 -6.88
C SER A 92 0.20 -8.50 -7.15
N THR A 93 -0.19 -7.92 -8.29
CA THR A 93 -1.59 -7.85 -8.72
C THR A 93 -2.09 -9.22 -9.16
N LEU A 94 -1.30 -9.94 -9.95
CA LEU A 94 -1.68 -11.26 -10.48
C LEU A 94 -1.73 -12.35 -9.39
N TYR A 95 -0.85 -12.30 -8.41
CA TYR A 95 -0.71 -13.31 -7.36
C TYR A 95 -0.91 -12.73 -5.95
N ALA A 96 -1.88 -11.80 -5.80
CA ALA A 96 -2.08 -11.03 -4.58
C ALA A 96 -2.20 -11.90 -3.32
N GLU A 97 -2.98 -12.99 -3.36
CA GLU A 97 -3.18 -13.88 -2.21
C GLU A 97 -1.88 -14.57 -1.77
N LYS A 98 -1.15 -15.19 -2.72
CA LYS A 98 0.11 -15.90 -2.40
C LYS A 98 1.16 -14.95 -1.83
N ILE A 99 1.28 -13.77 -2.43
CA ILE A 99 2.26 -12.76 -2.03
C ILE A 99 1.88 -12.16 -0.68
N SER A 100 0.58 -11.88 -0.44
CA SER A 100 0.12 -11.41 0.88
C SER A 100 0.45 -12.41 1.99
N PHE A 101 0.17 -13.69 1.78
CA PHE A 101 0.47 -14.74 2.75
C PHE A 101 1.97 -14.93 3.00
N ALA A 102 2.81 -14.73 1.99
CA ALA A 102 4.26 -14.84 2.13
C ALA A 102 4.86 -13.65 2.91
N TYR A 103 4.35 -12.44 2.69
CA TYR A 103 4.95 -11.22 3.23
C TYR A 103 4.25 -10.66 4.47
N ALA A 104 3.04 -11.11 4.83
CA ALA A 104 2.29 -10.59 5.97
C ALA A 104 3.09 -10.64 7.28
N GLY A 105 3.80 -11.74 7.54
CA GLY A 105 4.62 -11.86 8.74
C GLY A 105 5.73 -10.81 8.83
N VAL A 106 6.44 -10.59 7.73
CA VAL A 106 7.51 -9.57 7.67
C VAL A 106 6.92 -8.16 7.86
N ILE A 107 5.82 -7.87 7.19
CA ILE A 107 5.15 -6.56 7.32
C ILE A 107 4.62 -6.37 8.73
N HIS A 108 4.04 -7.40 9.36
CA HIS A 108 3.57 -7.32 10.75
C HIS A 108 4.71 -6.97 11.71
N VAL A 109 5.85 -7.64 11.60
CA VAL A 109 7.03 -7.32 12.42
C VAL A 109 7.50 -5.88 12.18
N LEU A 110 7.57 -5.45 10.92
CA LEU A 110 7.92 -4.07 10.58
C LEU A 110 6.91 -3.06 11.14
N MET A 111 5.61 -3.34 11.11
CA MET A 111 4.58 -2.49 11.71
C MET A 111 4.80 -2.31 13.22
N VAL A 112 5.23 -3.36 13.92
CA VAL A 112 5.53 -3.28 15.35
C VAL A 112 6.80 -2.47 15.59
N VAL A 113 7.88 -2.80 14.88
CA VAL A 113 9.20 -2.14 15.05
C VAL A 113 9.15 -0.67 14.66
N LEU A 114 8.45 -0.33 13.57
CA LEU A 114 8.35 1.04 13.07
C LEU A 114 7.24 1.85 13.75
N THR A 115 6.48 1.28 14.67
CA THR A 115 5.41 2.02 15.40
C THR A 115 5.89 3.36 15.98
N PRO A 116 7.04 3.46 16.68
CA PRO A 116 7.49 4.75 17.20
C PRO A 116 7.83 5.76 16.09
N VAL A 117 8.39 5.29 14.98
CA VAL A 117 8.71 6.14 13.83
C VAL A 117 7.43 6.64 13.16
N ILE A 118 6.47 5.75 12.94
CA ILE A 118 5.16 6.06 12.38
C ILE A 118 4.44 7.10 13.24
N PHE A 119 4.49 6.95 14.57
CA PHE A 119 3.90 7.93 15.49
C PHE A 119 4.51 9.31 15.33
N ILE A 120 5.84 9.42 15.24
CA ILE A 120 6.54 10.69 15.03
C ILE A 120 6.16 11.30 13.68
N VAL A 121 6.19 10.51 12.60
CA VAL A 121 5.82 10.96 11.24
C VAL A 121 4.38 11.46 11.20
N ASN A 122 3.44 10.72 11.79
CA ASN A 122 2.04 11.14 11.85
C ASN A 122 1.86 12.43 12.64
N LYS A 123 2.57 12.62 13.75
CA LYS A 123 2.54 13.88 14.52
C LYS A 123 3.07 15.05 13.70
N LEU A 124 4.17 14.87 12.98
CA LEU A 124 4.72 15.89 12.09
C LEU A 124 3.75 16.21 10.93
N SER A 125 3.14 15.19 10.33
CA SER A 125 2.14 15.36 9.28
C SER A 125 0.93 16.15 9.77
N MET A 126 0.41 15.84 10.97
CA MET A 126 -0.68 16.58 11.59
C MET A 126 -0.30 18.04 11.86
N ALA A 127 0.94 18.30 12.29
CA ALA A 127 1.43 19.67 12.48
C ALA A 127 1.45 20.47 11.16
N VAL A 128 1.88 19.83 10.07
CA VAL A 128 1.86 20.43 8.72
C VAL A 128 0.43 20.70 8.26
N LEU A 129 -0.49 19.74 8.41
CA LEU A 129 -1.90 19.91 8.07
C LEU A 129 -2.54 21.07 8.88
N PHE A 130 -2.22 21.16 10.16
CA PHE A 130 -2.67 22.26 11.00
C PHE A 130 -2.15 23.62 10.50
N LEU A 131 -0.88 23.70 10.11
CA LEU A 131 -0.28 24.92 9.53
C LEU A 131 -0.94 25.31 8.21
N LEU A 132 -1.31 24.33 7.39
CA LEU A 132 -2.02 24.50 6.11
C LEU A 132 -3.52 24.75 6.30
N ARG A 133 -4.02 24.77 7.54
CA ARG A 133 -5.46 24.90 7.87
C ARG A 133 -6.35 23.84 7.20
N VAL A 134 -5.80 22.65 6.96
CA VAL A 134 -6.56 21.48 6.47
C VAL A 134 -7.08 20.73 7.68
N ASP A 135 -8.39 20.55 7.77
CA ASP A 135 -9.01 19.74 8.82
C ASP A 135 -8.99 18.25 8.41
N PRO A 136 -8.14 17.42 9.03
CA PRO A 136 -8.05 16.00 8.70
C PRO A 136 -9.30 15.20 9.14
N ASN A 137 -10.15 15.79 10.00
CA ASN A 137 -11.40 15.19 10.46
C ASN A 137 -12.60 15.59 9.62
N LYS A 138 -12.42 16.44 8.61
CA LYS A 138 -13.49 16.73 7.67
C LYS A 138 -13.81 15.42 6.94
N LYS A 139 -14.82 14.72 7.45
CA LYS A 139 -15.37 13.51 6.78
C LYS A 139 -15.68 13.91 5.35
N GLN A 140 -15.23 13.09 4.40
CA GLN A 140 -15.80 13.13 3.06
C GLN A 140 -17.32 13.14 3.26
N ASP A 141 -17.99 14.09 2.61
CA ASP A 141 -19.43 14.19 2.70
C ASP A 141 -20.03 12.78 2.51
N PRO A 142 -20.98 12.40 3.35
CA PRO A 142 -21.62 11.09 3.17
C PRO A 142 -22.08 10.98 1.74
N ILE A 143 -21.95 9.79 1.15
CA ILE A 143 -22.40 9.51 -0.21
C ILE A 143 -23.73 10.23 -0.42
N THR A 144 -23.74 11.18 -1.36
CA THR A 144 -24.95 11.94 -1.65
C THR A 144 -25.98 11.01 -2.30
N GLU A 145 -27.26 11.37 -2.17
CA GLU A 145 -28.36 10.60 -2.80
C GLU A 145 -28.13 10.44 -4.31
N ASP A 146 -27.57 11.45 -4.95
CA ASP A 146 -27.22 11.44 -6.39
C ASP A 146 -26.07 10.46 -6.69
N GLU A 147 -25.05 10.37 -5.84
CA GLU A 147 -23.99 9.37 -5.98
C GLU A 147 -24.52 7.95 -5.78
N LEU A 148 -25.41 7.75 -4.81
CA LEU A 148 -26.05 6.45 -4.57
C LEU A 148 -26.87 6.03 -5.80
N ARG A 149 -27.65 6.94 -6.37
CA ARG A 149 -28.41 6.70 -7.60
C ARG A 149 -27.49 6.33 -8.78
N THR A 150 -26.40 7.05 -8.94
CA THR A 150 -25.41 6.76 -9.99
C THR A 150 -24.79 5.37 -9.81
N ILE A 151 -24.44 4.97 -8.59
CA ILE A 151 -23.90 3.63 -8.30
C ILE A 151 -24.93 2.55 -8.64
N VAL A 152 -26.21 2.74 -8.27
CA VAL A 152 -27.30 1.80 -8.59
C VAL A 152 -27.52 1.71 -10.11
N GLU A 153 -27.41 2.82 -10.81
CA GLU A 153 -27.60 2.89 -12.27
C GLU A 153 -26.48 2.15 -13.01
N VAL A 154 -25.22 2.39 -12.66
CA VAL A 154 -24.05 1.69 -13.21
C VAL A 154 -24.11 0.18 -12.87
N SER A 155 -24.48 -0.18 -11.66
CA SER A 155 -24.61 -1.58 -11.25
C SER A 155 -25.70 -2.32 -12.01
N HIS A 156 -26.77 -1.60 -12.41
CA HIS A 156 -27.82 -2.16 -13.26
C HIS A 156 -27.35 -2.35 -14.71
N GLU A 157 -26.61 -1.37 -15.27
CA GLU A 157 -26.01 -1.48 -16.62
C GLU A 157 -25.00 -2.61 -16.71
N GLU A 158 -24.23 -2.87 -15.64
CA GLU A 158 -23.28 -3.98 -15.55
C GLU A 158 -23.96 -5.34 -15.27
N GLY A 159 -25.28 -5.37 -15.10
CA GLY A 159 -26.06 -6.61 -14.87
C GLY A 159 -25.90 -7.21 -13.47
N VAL A 160 -25.40 -6.44 -12.50
CA VAL A 160 -25.23 -6.87 -11.10
C VAL A 160 -26.54 -6.76 -10.34
N ILE A 161 -27.41 -5.80 -10.71
CA ILE A 161 -28.71 -5.53 -10.08
C ILE A 161 -29.82 -5.71 -11.10
N GLU A 162 -30.88 -6.46 -10.75
CA GLU A 162 -32.05 -6.65 -11.60
C GLU A 162 -32.97 -5.42 -11.61
N SER A 163 -33.77 -5.30 -12.69
CA SER A 163 -34.66 -4.13 -12.89
C SER A 163 -35.72 -3.97 -11.79
N GLU A 164 -36.10 -5.05 -11.12
CA GLU A 164 -37.03 -4.99 -10.00
C GLU A 164 -36.37 -4.52 -8.69
N GLU A 165 -35.12 -4.91 -8.47
CA GLU A 165 -34.33 -4.48 -7.32
C GLU A 165 -34.01 -2.98 -7.42
N LYS A 166 -33.69 -2.48 -8.62
CA LYS A 166 -33.52 -1.03 -8.89
C LYS A 166 -34.73 -0.22 -8.48
N LYS A 167 -35.97 -0.73 -8.72
CA LYS A 167 -37.20 -0.04 -8.35
C LYS A 167 -37.46 0.02 -6.84
N MET A 168 -36.88 -0.89 -6.06
CA MET A 168 -37.01 -0.90 -4.61
C MET A 168 -36.04 0.03 -3.89
N ILE A 169 -34.97 0.45 -4.57
CA ILE A 169 -33.92 1.32 -4.02
C ILE A 169 -34.18 2.82 -4.38
N ASN A 170 -34.95 3.09 -5.41
CA ASN A 170 -35.41 4.42 -5.80
C ASN A 170 -36.75 4.78 -5.16
#